data_9bde1ae9d4c9579fd055da29b78ea10c
#
_entry.id   9bde1ae9d4c9579fd055da29b78ea10c
#
_cell.length_a   1.000
_cell.length_b   1.000
_cell.length_c   1.000
_cell.angle_alpha   90.00
_cell.angle_beta   90.00
_cell.angle_gamma   90.00
#
_symmetry.space_group_name_H-M   'P 1'
#
loop_
_entity.id
_entity.type
_entity.pdbx_description
1 polymer ?
#
loop_
_entity_poly.entity_id
_entity_poly.type
_entity_poly.pdbx_seq_one_letter_code
_entity_poly.pdbx_strand_id
1 'polypeptide(L)'
;MNFTFPFNTCEIPNKDGIAQPHSTIINTILCIIIFLFLLNSNNLYSRLFLFFLLLFNIFHTFSHAIHISSIKNIQFLLTHYSAVLSSFFLFYLLSNITKYTLKLYQLIGLLFLLFFDIILCYYDVSHIYNIIIFLIILFSILIIFYKYLSKKIQQNIKYIIGFGFLALVIDIIEILFCQSLLQKYGNIPFHSILELSAYIPTILLCYSFYRI
;
A
#
# COMPACT_ATOMS: atom_id res chain seq x y z
N MET A 1 -14.80 -3.91 -16.70
CA MET A 1 -13.52 -4.16 -17.39
C MET A 1 -12.93 -5.45 -16.89
N ASN A 2 -12.19 -6.20 -17.71
CA ASN A 2 -11.45 -7.35 -17.25
C ASN A 2 -10.03 -6.87 -16.94
N PHE A 3 -9.61 -6.97 -15.68
CA PHE A 3 -8.20 -6.75 -15.36
C PHE A 3 -7.37 -7.89 -15.92
N THR A 4 -6.28 -7.55 -16.58
CA THR A 4 -5.26 -8.50 -17.00
C THR A 4 -4.12 -8.45 -15.99
N PHE A 5 -3.63 -9.61 -15.55
CA PHE A 5 -2.42 -9.73 -14.77
C PHE A 5 -1.30 -10.30 -15.64
N PRO A 6 -0.08 -9.83 -15.53
CA PRO A 6 0.37 -8.78 -14.59
C PRO A 6 -0.22 -7.40 -14.94
N PHE A 7 -0.17 -6.49 -13.96
CA PHE A 7 -0.53 -5.11 -14.21
C PHE A 7 0.35 -4.50 -15.32
N ASN A 8 -0.25 -3.60 -16.10
CA ASN A 8 0.49 -2.85 -17.12
C ASN A 8 1.40 -1.80 -16.45
N THR A 9 2.60 -2.23 -16.11
CA THR A 9 3.64 -1.43 -15.46
C THR A 9 4.85 -1.28 -16.36
N CYS A 10 5.85 -0.50 -15.95
CA CYS A 10 7.12 -0.36 -16.66
C CYS A 10 8.11 -1.52 -16.41
N GLU A 11 7.61 -2.69 -16.10
CA GLU A 11 8.35 -3.95 -16.15
C GLU A 11 7.74 -4.83 -17.24
N ILE A 12 8.50 -5.12 -18.30
CA ILE A 12 7.99 -5.93 -19.41
C ILE A 12 7.80 -7.37 -18.91
N PRO A 13 6.57 -7.93 -19.00
CA PRO A 13 6.32 -9.27 -18.52
C PRO A 13 7.09 -10.32 -19.32
N ASN A 14 7.67 -11.32 -18.64
CA ASN A 14 8.17 -12.53 -19.28
C ASN A 14 7.03 -13.26 -19.96
N LYS A 15 7.33 -14.00 -21.02
CA LYS A 15 6.32 -14.84 -21.71
C LYS A 15 5.94 -16.08 -20.92
N ASP A 16 6.90 -16.64 -20.19
CA ASP A 16 6.75 -17.88 -19.42
C ASP A 16 7.24 -17.69 -17.97
N GLY A 17 6.68 -18.45 -17.04
CA GLY A 17 7.04 -18.44 -15.64
C GLY A 17 6.49 -17.23 -14.88
N ILE A 18 7.31 -16.61 -14.02
CA ILE A 18 6.94 -15.40 -13.27
C ILE A 18 6.86 -14.22 -14.23
N ALA A 19 5.71 -13.55 -14.27
CA ALA A 19 5.43 -12.49 -15.23
C ALA A 19 6.37 -11.30 -15.06
N GLN A 20 6.42 -10.73 -13.88
CA GLN A 20 7.27 -9.57 -13.53
C GLN A 20 8.20 -9.98 -12.37
N PRO A 21 9.36 -10.63 -12.66
CA PRO A 21 10.19 -11.25 -11.64
C PRO A 21 10.81 -10.25 -10.67
N HIS A 22 11.22 -9.06 -11.14
CA HIS A 22 11.86 -8.06 -10.29
C HIS A 22 10.88 -7.56 -9.22
N SER A 23 9.69 -7.11 -9.62
CA SER A 23 8.63 -6.66 -8.71
C SER A 23 8.18 -7.78 -7.78
N THR A 24 8.03 -9.01 -8.29
CA THR A 24 7.66 -10.18 -7.49
C THR A 24 8.69 -10.46 -6.38
N ILE A 25 10.00 -10.46 -6.69
CA ILE A 25 11.05 -10.71 -5.70
C ILE A 25 11.06 -9.60 -4.65
N ILE A 26 11.00 -8.34 -5.08
CA ILE A 26 11.00 -7.20 -4.19
C ILE A 26 9.81 -7.30 -3.21
N ASN A 27 8.60 -7.46 -3.71
CA ASN A 27 7.40 -7.56 -2.86
C ASN A 27 7.41 -8.81 -1.96
N THR A 28 7.99 -9.93 -2.41
CA THR A 28 8.16 -11.12 -1.56
C THR A 28 9.07 -10.82 -0.36
N ILE A 29 10.18 -10.10 -0.57
CA ILE A 29 11.06 -9.68 0.53
C ILE A 29 10.31 -8.78 1.51
N LEU A 30 9.49 -7.84 1.01
CA LEU A 30 8.66 -6.98 1.87
C LEU A 30 7.65 -7.79 2.68
N CYS A 31 7.00 -8.80 2.08
CA CYS A 31 6.11 -9.71 2.79
C CYS A 31 6.83 -10.42 3.95
N ILE A 32 8.05 -10.91 3.73
CA ILE A 32 8.85 -11.54 4.79
C ILE A 32 9.14 -10.55 5.93
N ILE A 33 9.51 -9.32 5.61
CA ILE A 33 9.79 -8.28 6.61
C ILE A 33 8.53 -7.96 7.42
N ILE A 34 7.38 -7.75 6.77
CA ILE A 34 6.10 -7.49 7.46
C ILE A 34 5.71 -8.68 8.34
N PHE A 35 5.90 -9.90 7.85
CA PHE A 35 5.64 -11.12 8.63
C PHE A 35 6.50 -11.21 9.89
N LEU A 36 7.78 -10.84 9.82
CA LEU A 36 8.65 -10.77 11.01
C LEU A 36 8.15 -9.73 12.02
N PHE A 37 7.66 -8.58 11.60
CA PHE A 37 7.03 -7.61 12.48
C PHE A 37 5.74 -8.16 13.10
N LEU A 38 4.92 -8.85 12.32
CA LEU A 38 3.69 -9.50 12.79
C LEU A 38 3.96 -10.52 13.89
N LEU A 39 4.96 -11.39 13.72
CA LEU A 39 5.35 -12.38 14.72
C LEU A 39 5.85 -11.75 16.03
N ASN A 40 6.48 -10.59 15.96
CA ASN A 40 7.01 -9.86 17.11
C ASN A 40 6.03 -8.85 17.71
N SER A 41 4.81 -8.78 17.21
CA SER A 41 3.79 -7.87 17.72
C SER A 41 3.06 -8.47 18.91
N ASN A 42 2.83 -7.67 19.96
CA ASN A 42 2.18 -8.11 21.19
C ASN A 42 0.73 -7.61 21.35
N ASN A 43 0.37 -6.54 20.66
CA ASN A 43 -0.96 -5.94 20.74
C ASN A 43 -1.89 -6.50 19.66
N LEU A 44 -3.13 -6.82 20.00
CA LEU A 44 -4.10 -7.37 19.05
C LEU A 44 -4.34 -6.45 17.85
N TYR A 45 -4.53 -5.14 18.06
CA TYR A 45 -4.77 -4.20 16.96
C TYR A 45 -3.55 -4.01 16.08
N SER A 46 -2.34 -4.05 16.67
CA SER A 46 -1.09 -4.06 15.94
C SER A 46 -0.94 -5.31 15.07
N ARG A 47 -1.29 -6.48 15.62
CA ARG A 47 -1.31 -7.74 14.85
C ARG A 47 -2.30 -7.70 13.70
N LEU A 48 -3.51 -7.20 13.92
CA LEU A 48 -4.53 -7.09 12.88
C LEU A 48 -4.10 -6.09 11.79
N PHE A 49 -3.55 -4.94 12.18
CA PHE A 49 -2.98 -3.98 11.24
C PHE A 49 -1.91 -4.63 10.35
N LEU A 50 -0.91 -5.29 10.97
CA LEU A 50 0.19 -5.93 10.25
C LEU A 50 -0.28 -7.13 9.42
N PHE A 51 -1.25 -7.89 9.90
CA PHE A 51 -1.84 -9.02 9.17
C PHE A 51 -2.52 -8.55 7.87
N PHE A 52 -3.35 -7.52 7.93
CA PHE A 52 -4.02 -7.00 6.73
C PHE A 52 -3.05 -6.27 5.80
N LEU A 53 -2.01 -5.62 6.34
CA LEU A 53 -0.92 -5.07 5.54
C LEU A 53 -0.13 -6.17 4.82
N LEU A 54 0.10 -7.30 5.48
CA LEU A 54 0.73 -8.48 4.88
C LEU A 54 -0.15 -9.07 3.78
N LEU A 55 -1.45 -9.23 4.02
CA LEU A 55 -2.39 -9.72 3.00
C LEU A 55 -2.41 -8.81 1.77
N PHE A 56 -2.44 -7.49 1.96
CA PHE A 56 -2.31 -6.51 0.88
C PHE A 56 -1.06 -6.79 0.03
N ASN A 57 0.11 -6.91 0.69
CA ASN A 57 1.37 -7.15 -0.03
C ASN A 57 1.44 -8.53 -0.69
N ILE A 58 0.85 -9.58 -0.09
CA ILE A 58 0.75 -10.90 -0.72
C ILE A 58 -0.09 -10.83 -2.00
N PHE A 59 -1.28 -10.24 -1.96
CA PHE A 59 -2.13 -10.09 -3.15
C PHE A 59 -1.47 -9.22 -4.22
N HIS A 60 -0.78 -8.15 -3.80
CA HIS A 60 -0.01 -7.30 -4.69
C HIS A 60 1.14 -8.07 -5.36
N THR A 61 1.88 -8.89 -4.60
CA THR A 61 2.93 -9.77 -5.13
C THR A 61 2.37 -10.75 -6.17
N PHE A 62 1.23 -11.37 -5.89
CA PHE A 62 0.56 -12.26 -6.86
C PHE A 62 0.17 -11.53 -8.14
N SER A 63 -0.26 -10.27 -8.06
CA SER A 63 -0.61 -9.50 -9.26
C SER A 63 0.58 -9.26 -10.19
N HIS A 64 1.81 -9.31 -9.70
CA HIS A 64 3.02 -9.25 -10.51
C HIS A 64 3.51 -10.63 -10.97
N ALA A 65 3.19 -11.69 -10.22
CA ALA A 65 3.74 -13.02 -10.48
C ALA A 65 3.00 -13.79 -11.58
N ILE A 66 1.69 -13.56 -11.75
CA ILE A 66 0.82 -14.43 -12.53
C ILE A 66 0.41 -13.85 -13.88
N HIS A 67 0.19 -14.73 -14.86
CA HIS A 67 -0.39 -14.41 -16.16
C HIS A 67 -1.85 -14.84 -16.17
N ILE A 68 -2.78 -13.91 -16.00
CA ILE A 68 -4.21 -14.22 -16.06
C ILE A 68 -4.93 -13.19 -16.92
N SER A 69 -5.55 -13.65 -17.98
CA SER A 69 -6.25 -12.82 -18.96
C SER A 69 -7.67 -12.42 -18.56
N SER A 70 -8.25 -13.02 -17.53
CA SER A 70 -9.61 -12.71 -17.09
C SER A 70 -9.88 -13.13 -15.65
N ILE A 71 -9.29 -12.46 -14.68
CA ILE A 71 -9.90 -12.44 -13.36
C ILE A 71 -10.88 -11.29 -13.31
N LYS A 72 -12.15 -11.61 -13.09
CA LYS A 72 -13.11 -10.63 -12.63
C LYS A 72 -12.56 -10.05 -11.34
N ASN A 73 -12.16 -8.83 -11.33
CA ASN A 73 -11.91 -7.89 -10.22
C ASN A 73 -11.67 -8.41 -8.78
N ILE A 74 -11.73 -9.74 -8.52
CA ILE A 74 -11.62 -10.33 -7.18
C ILE A 74 -10.24 -10.08 -6.58
N GLN A 75 -9.18 -10.31 -7.34
CA GLN A 75 -7.80 -10.09 -6.87
C GLN A 75 -7.57 -8.61 -6.54
N PHE A 76 -8.01 -7.73 -7.40
CA PHE A 76 -7.94 -6.29 -7.21
C PHE A 76 -8.73 -5.85 -5.97
N LEU A 77 -9.99 -6.33 -5.85
CA LEU A 77 -10.82 -6.10 -4.67
C LEU A 77 -10.13 -6.61 -3.39
N LEU A 78 -9.59 -7.83 -3.37
CA LEU A 78 -8.91 -8.38 -2.20
C LEU A 78 -7.69 -7.55 -1.79
N THR A 79 -6.92 -7.06 -2.75
CA THR A 79 -5.78 -6.17 -2.49
C THR A 79 -6.25 -4.89 -1.81
N HIS A 80 -7.23 -4.20 -2.40
CA HIS A 80 -7.74 -2.94 -1.85
C HIS A 80 -8.47 -3.12 -0.52
N TYR A 81 -9.30 -4.16 -0.37
CA TYR A 81 -9.95 -4.46 0.92
C TYR A 81 -8.94 -4.71 2.04
N SER A 82 -7.85 -5.41 1.73
CA SER A 82 -6.78 -5.64 2.71
C SER A 82 -6.10 -4.34 3.11
N ALA A 83 -5.84 -3.43 2.16
CA ALA A 83 -5.29 -2.10 2.45
C ALA A 83 -6.23 -1.25 3.32
N VAL A 84 -7.53 -1.23 2.98
CA VAL A 84 -8.56 -0.54 3.75
C VAL A 84 -8.66 -1.08 5.17
N LEU A 85 -8.70 -2.41 5.34
CA LEU A 85 -8.74 -3.05 6.66
C LEU A 85 -7.48 -2.79 7.47
N SER A 86 -6.30 -2.78 6.83
CA SER A 86 -5.06 -2.39 7.48
C SER A 86 -5.16 -0.97 8.03
N SER A 87 -5.61 -0.01 7.23
CA SER A 87 -5.80 1.38 7.67
C SER A 87 -6.80 1.52 8.81
N PHE A 88 -7.89 0.74 8.76
CA PHE A 88 -8.90 0.69 9.81
C PHE A 88 -8.32 0.19 11.15
N PHE A 89 -7.54 -0.89 11.13
CA PHE A 89 -6.91 -1.39 12.35
C PHE A 89 -5.78 -0.50 12.85
N LEU A 90 -5.04 0.18 11.97
CA LEU A 90 -4.11 1.23 12.37
C LEU A 90 -4.84 2.37 13.10
N PHE A 91 -5.97 2.79 12.57
CA PHE A 91 -6.81 3.80 13.21
C PHE A 91 -7.25 3.37 14.62
N TYR A 92 -7.76 2.14 14.79
CA TYR A 92 -8.15 1.61 16.09
C TYR A 92 -6.98 1.51 17.07
N LEU A 93 -5.82 1.06 16.59
CA LEU A 93 -4.58 1.02 17.37
C LEU A 93 -4.24 2.41 17.91
N LEU A 94 -4.22 3.42 17.04
CA LEU A 94 -3.85 4.79 17.41
C LEU A 94 -4.88 5.42 18.35
N SER A 95 -6.17 5.22 18.11
CA SER A 95 -7.24 5.67 18.98
C SER A 95 -7.10 5.09 20.39
N ASN A 96 -6.82 3.79 20.49
CA ASN A 96 -6.65 3.10 21.78
C ASN A 96 -5.43 3.61 22.55
N ILE A 97 -4.30 3.77 21.89
CA ILE A 97 -3.03 4.21 22.50
C ILE A 97 -3.13 5.66 23.00
N THR A 98 -3.69 6.52 22.17
CA THR A 98 -3.73 7.96 22.45
C THR A 98 -4.93 8.37 23.31
N LYS A 99 -5.89 7.47 23.52
CA LYS A 99 -7.19 7.76 24.15
C LYS A 99 -7.93 8.93 23.49
N TYR A 100 -7.58 9.22 22.25
CA TYR A 100 -8.20 10.28 21.48
C TYR A 100 -9.52 9.80 20.88
N THR A 101 -10.58 10.52 21.17
CA THR A 101 -11.89 10.28 20.55
C THR A 101 -12.06 11.16 19.34
N LEU A 102 -12.31 10.54 18.18
CA LEU A 102 -12.59 11.30 16.96
C LEU A 102 -13.83 12.18 17.12
N LYS A 103 -13.74 13.36 16.59
CA LYS A 103 -14.92 14.21 16.38
C LYS A 103 -15.77 13.60 15.26
N LEU A 104 -17.08 13.72 15.38
CA LEU A 104 -18.04 13.12 14.44
C LEU A 104 -17.73 13.44 12.97
N TYR A 105 -17.37 14.69 12.66
CA TYR A 105 -17.04 15.07 11.27
C TYR A 105 -15.77 14.40 10.74
N GLN A 106 -14.78 14.09 11.60
CA GLN A 106 -13.57 13.35 11.20
C GLN A 106 -13.92 11.89 10.88
N LEU A 107 -14.76 11.28 11.72
CA LEU A 107 -15.24 9.91 11.49
C LEU A 107 -16.04 9.83 10.18
N ILE A 108 -16.98 10.75 9.95
CA ILE A 108 -17.76 10.81 8.71
C ILE A 108 -16.84 10.97 7.50
N GLY A 109 -15.86 11.87 7.58
CA GLY A 109 -14.89 12.09 6.48
C GLY A 109 -14.08 10.83 6.15
N LEU A 110 -13.56 10.12 7.16
CA LEU A 110 -12.84 8.85 6.95
C LEU A 110 -13.74 7.77 6.37
N LEU A 111 -14.96 7.59 6.90
CA LEU A 111 -15.92 6.61 6.37
C LEU A 111 -16.32 6.93 4.94
N PHE A 112 -16.49 8.21 4.59
CA PHE A 112 -16.76 8.62 3.23
C PHE A 112 -15.62 8.27 2.28
N LEU A 113 -14.35 8.53 2.67
CA LEU A 113 -13.19 8.19 1.86
C LEU A 113 -13.05 6.66 1.68
N LEU A 114 -13.26 5.87 2.74
CA LEU A 114 -13.25 4.41 2.67
C LEU A 114 -14.34 3.87 1.73
N PHE A 115 -15.57 4.40 1.85
CA PHE A 115 -16.68 4.02 0.98
C PHE A 115 -16.43 4.41 -0.48
N PHE A 116 -15.85 5.59 -0.71
CA PHE A 116 -15.51 6.05 -2.05
C PHE A 116 -14.43 5.19 -2.69
N ASP A 117 -13.39 4.78 -1.95
CA ASP A 117 -12.36 3.85 -2.44
C ASP A 117 -12.97 2.50 -2.85
N ILE A 118 -13.88 1.94 -2.06
CA ILE A 118 -14.61 0.71 -2.39
C ILE A 118 -15.41 0.87 -3.69
N ILE A 119 -16.10 2.02 -3.87
CA ILE A 119 -16.85 2.30 -5.11
C ILE A 119 -15.90 2.35 -6.32
N LEU A 120 -14.77 3.04 -6.20
CA LEU A 120 -13.80 3.11 -7.30
C LEU A 120 -13.26 1.72 -7.66
N CYS A 121 -12.98 0.87 -6.67
CA CYS A 121 -12.59 -0.52 -6.89
C CYS A 121 -13.69 -1.32 -7.61
N TYR A 122 -14.95 -1.12 -7.23
CA TYR A 122 -16.07 -1.84 -7.83
C TYR A 122 -16.31 -1.46 -9.29
N TYR A 123 -16.15 -0.18 -9.65
CA TYR A 123 -16.38 0.33 -11.01
C TYR A 123 -15.13 0.32 -11.89
N ASP A 124 -14.05 -0.35 -11.46
CA ASP A 124 -12.82 -0.48 -12.27
C ASP A 124 -12.23 0.87 -12.71
N VAL A 125 -12.29 1.86 -11.86
CA VAL A 125 -11.64 3.13 -12.09
C VAL A 125 -10.12 2.95 -11.99
N SER A 126 -9.38 3.77 -12.70
CA SER A 126 -7.92 3.67 -12.79
C SER A 126 -7.25 3.41 -11.42
N HIS A 127 -6.35 2.43 -11.38
CA HIS A 127 -5.60 2.02 -10.19
C HIS A 127 -4.96 3.19 -9.42
N ILE A 128 -4.50 4.23 -10.12
CA ILE A 128 -3.90 5.41 -9.49
C ILE A 128 -4.86 6.14 -8.53
N TYR A 129 -6.14 6.22 -8.84
CA TYR A 129 -7.10 6.88 -7.95
C TYR A 129 -7.25 6.13 -6.63
N ASN A 130 -7.22 4.80 -6.67
CA ASN A 130 -7.28 3.97 -5.47
C ASN A 130 -6.02 4.14 -4.61
N ILE A 131 -4.83 4.20 -5.22
CA ILE A 131 -3.58 4.49 -4.51
C ILE A 131 -3.63 5.88 -3.85
N ILE A 132 -4.04 6.89 -4.58
CA ILE A 132 -4.15 8.27 -4.06
C ILE A 132 -5.12 8.30 -2.85
N ILE A 133 -6.29 7.68 -2.96
CA ILE A 133 -7.27 7.65 -1.86
C ILE A 133 -6.72 6.89 -0.66
N PHE A 134 -6.11 5.74 -0.89
CA PHE A 134 -5.47 4.97 0.19
C PHE A 134 -4.41 5.81 0.92
N LEU A 135 -3.55 6.52 0.20
CA LEU A 135 -2.55 7.41 0.80
C LEU A 135 -3.20 8.59 1.55
N ILE A 136 -4.27 9.16 1.01
CA ILE A 136 -5.03 10.22 1.70
C ILE A 136 -5.59 9.68 3.02
N ILE A 137 -6.18 8.49 3.04
CA ILE A 137 -6.71 7.85 4.25
C ILE A 137 -5.59 7.63 5.26
N LEU A 138 -4.51 6.98 4.84
CA LEU A 138 -3.36 6.66 5.70
C LEU A 138 -2.73 7.92 6.29
N PHE A 139 -2.45 8.92 5.47
CA PHE A 139 -1.84 10.16 5.93
C PHE A 139 -2.78 10.96 6.83
N SER A 140 -4.08 10.98 6.53
CA SER A 140 -5.08 11.61 7.39
C SER A 140 -5.09 10.99 8.79
N ILE A 141 -5.07 9.66 8.87
CA ILE A 141 -4.98 8.93 10.15
C ILE A 141 -3.71 9.34 10.90
N LEU A 142 -2.55 9.29 10.26
CA LEU A 142 -1.28 9.64 10.89
C LEU A 142 -1.23 11.10 11.36
N ILE A 143 -1.78 12.04 10.58
CA ILE A 143 -1.82 13.47 10.92
C ILE A 143 -2.78 13.74 12.09
N ILE A 144 -3.97 13.11 12.11
CA ILE A 144 -4.95 13.27 13.19
C ILE A 144 -4.32 12.90 14.54
N PHE A 145 -3.59 11.78 14.57
CA PHE A 145 -2.99 11.28 15.81
C PHE A 145 -1.61 11.85 16.13
N TYR A 146 -0.97 12.55 15.18
CA TYR A 146 0.41 13.01 15.27
C TYR A 146 0.79 13.65 16.62
N LYS A 147 -0.02 14.59 17.09
CA LYS A 147 0.26 15.36 18.32
C LYS A 147 0.23 14.52 19.61
N TYR A 148 -0.43 13.36 19.56
CA TYR A 148 -0.64 12.48 20.72
C TYR A 148 0.39 11.36 20.81
N LEU A 149 1.26 11.23 19.82
CA LEU A 149 2.26 10.18 19.73
C LEU A 149 3.60 10.64 20.29
N SER A 150 4.46 9.68 20.67
CA SER A 150 5.81 9.97 21.14
C SER A 150 6.65 10.70 20.08
N LYS A 151 7.63 11.50 20.49
CA LYS A 151 8.51 12.25 19.59
C LYS A 151 9.19 11.36 18.55
N LYS A 152 9.60 10.14 18.94
CA LYS A 152 10.21 9.16 18.05
C LYS A 152 9.24 8.74 16.92
N ILE A 153 7.99 8.44 17.27
CA ILE A 153 6.97 8.07 16.28
C ILE A 153 6.61 9.27 15.41
N GLN A 154 6.50 10.47 15.98
CA GLN A 154 6.28 11.70 15.22
C GLN A 154 7.36 11.93 14.15
N GLN A 155 8.62 11.65 14.48
CA GLN A 155 9.72 11.73 13.52
C GLN A 155 9.57 10.69 12.39
N ASN A 156 9.25 9.45 12.74
CA ASN A 156 9.01 8.41 11.75
C ASN A 156 7.84 8.77 10.81
N ILE A 157 6.75 9.35 11.34
CA ILE A 157 5.60 9.80 10.53
C ILE A 157 6.02 10.83 9.47
N LYS A 158 6.90 11.76 9.81
CA LYS A 158 7.42 12.71 8.80
C LYS A 158 8.13 12.01 7.66
N TYR A 159 8.94 11.01 7.96
CA TYR A 159 9.62 10.19 6.95
C TYR A 159 8.63 9.33 6.16
N ILE A 160 7.64 8.71 6.82
CA ILE A 160 6.59 7.93 6.17
C ILE A 160 5.85 8.80 5.14
N ILE A 161 5.43 9.99 5.52
CA ILE A 161 4.74 10.93 4.61
C ILE A 161 5.68 11.38 3.49
N GLY A 162 6.91 11.77 3.80
CA GLY A 162 7.87 12.25 2.80
C GLY A 162 8.23 11.18 1.76
N PHE A 163 8.57 9.96 2.20
CA PHE A 163 8.88 8.85 1.28
C PHE A 163 7.64 8.31 0.57
N GLY A 164 6.47 8.31 1.24
CA GLY A 164 5.22 7.95 0.58
C GLY A 164 4.84 8.93 -0.53
N PHE A 165 5.07 10.23 -0.32
CA PHE A 165 4.89 11.22 -1.38
C PHE A 165 5.90 11.04 -2.52
N LEU A 166 7.16 10.72 -2.21
CA LEU A 166 8.18 10.42 -3.23
C LEU A 166 7.77 9.19 -4.07
N ALA A 167 7.28 8.12 -3.43
CA ALA A 167 6.78 6.95 -4.13
C ALA A 167 5.60 7.30 -5.06
N LEU A 168 4.67 8.14 -4.61
CA LEU A 168 3.57 8.61 -5.46
C LEU A 168 4.07 9.41 -6.68
N VAL A 169 5.07 10.25 -6.51
CA VAL A 169 5.68 11.00 -7.63
C VAL A 169 6.33 10.05 -8.64
N ILE A 170 7.04 9.00 -8.17
CA ILE A 170 7.64 7.99 -9.04
C ILE A 170 6.56 7.22 -9.80
N ASP A 171 5.46 6.86 -9.15
CA ASP A 171 4.31 6.18 -9.76
C ASP A 171 3.68 7.03 -10.88
N ILE A 172 3.48 8.33 -10.63
CA ILE A 172 2.98 9.26 -11.65
C ILE A 172 3.94 9.36 -12.83
N ILE A 173 5.25 9.44 -12.57
CA ILE A 173 6.27 9.48 -13.64
C ILE A 173 6.23 8.20 -14.46
N GLU A 174 6.11 7.04 -13.79
CA GLU A 174 5.99 5.76 -14.47
C GLU A 174 4.77 5.74 -15.40
N ILE A 175 3.59 6.11 -14.90
CA ILE A 175 2.35 6.10 -15.68
C ILE A 175 2.45 7.02 -16.91
N LEU A 176 3.01 8.23 -16.73
CA LEU A 176 3.08 9.22 -17.80
C LEU A 176 4.16 8.93 -18.85
N PHE A 177 5.28 8.33 -18.45
CA PHE A 177 6.48 8.23 -19.28
C PHE A 177 6.94 6.79 -19.56
N CYS A 178 6.17 5.77 -19.16
CA CYS A 178 6.58 4.36 -19.29
C CYS A 178 7.11 4.01 -20.69
N GLN A 179 6.37 4.34 -21.75
CA GLN A 179 6.79 4.04 -23.13
C GLN A 179 8.12 4.72 -23.49
N SER A 180 8.27 5.99 -23.13
CA SER A 180 9.51 6.74 -23.38
C SER A 180 10.68 6.19 -22.60
N LEU A 181 10.46 5.75 -21.37
CA LEU A 181 11.46 5.14 -20.50
C LEU A 181 11.94 3.80 -21.08
N LEU A 182 11.01 2.94 -21.51
CA LEU A 182 11.31 1.67 -22.15
C LEU A 182 12.06 1.85 -23.47
N GLN A 183 11.67 2.82 -24.30
CA GLN A 183 12.37 3.12 -25.55
C GLN A 183 13.79 3.61 -25.35
N LYS A 184 14.02 4.45 -24.33
CA LYS A 184 15.32 5.07 -24.08
C LYS A 184 16.29 4.17 -23.34
N TYR A 185 15.81 3.39 -22.40
CA TYR A 185 16.62 2.63 -21.42
C TYR A 185 16.44 1.11 -21.55
N GLY A 186 15.61 0.64 -22.48
CA GLY A 186 15.39 -0.79 -22.68
C GLY A 186 14.62 -1.45 -21.53
N ASN A 187 15.00 -2.67 -21.20
CA ASN A 187 14.30 -3.50 -20.21
C ASN A 187 14.66 -3.16 -18.75
N ILE A 188 15.01 -1.93 -18.42
CA ILE A 188 15.21 -1.55 -17.02
C ILE A 188 13.84 -1.59 -16.33
N PRO A 189 13.70 -2.34 -15.24
CA PRO A 189 12.42 -2.49 -14.54
C PRO A 189 12.13 -1.24 -13.70
N PHE A 190 11.65 -0.17 -14.31
CA PHE A 190 11.33 1.09 -13.60
C PHE A 190 10.30 0.88 -12.49
N HIS A 191 9.35 -0.03 -12.68
CA HIS A 191 8.39 -0.38 -11.65
C HIS A 191 9.07 -0.86 -10.37
N SER A 192 10.17 -1.58 -10.48
CA SER A 192 10.96 -2.01 -9.31
C SER A 192 11.55 -0.85 -8.51
N ILE A 193 11.82 0.30 -9.14
CA ILE A 193 12.27 1.51 -8.44
C ILE A 193 11.12 2.08 -7.59
N LEU A 194 9.90 2.08 -8.12
CA LEU A 194 8.70 2.45 -7.37
C LEU A 194 8.52 1.54 -6.15
N GLU A 195 8.56 0.22 -6.36
CA GLU A 195 8.42 -0.76 -5.29
C GLU A 195 9.46 -0.57 -4.18
N LEU A 196 10.72 -0.37 -4.54
CA LEU A 196 11.79 -0.09 -3.58
C LEU A 196 11.58 1.23 -2.84
N SER A 197 11.04 2.26 -3.50
CA SER A 197 10.76 3.54 -2.85
C SER A 197 9.63 3.42 -1.81
N ALA A 198 8.66 2.54 -2.04
CA ALA A 198 7.57 2.25 -1.10
C ALA A 198 8.01 1.40 0.11
N TYR A 199 9.18 0.76 0.07
CA TYR A 199 9.71 -0.04 1.19
C TYR A 199 9.96 0.79 2.43
N ILE A 200 10.65 1.93 2.28
CA ILE A 200 11.06 2.77 3.41
C ILE A 200 9.84 3.19 4.23
N PRO A 201 8.79 3.81 3.66
CA PRO A 201 7.61 4.19 4.43
C PRO A 201 6.89 2.99 5.02
N THR A 202 6.81 1.85 4.32
CA THR A 202 6.14 0.64 4.81
C THR A 202 6.89 0.03 6.00
N ILE A 203 8.22 -0.11 5.93
CA ILE A 203 9.04 -0.62 7.03
C ILE A 203 8.98 0.32 8.24
N LEU A 204 9.06 1.63 8.03
CA LEU A 204 8.93 2.62 9.10
C LEU A 204 7.55 2.58 9.75
N LEU A 205 6.50 2.36 8.97
CA LEU A 205 5.14 2.18 9.46
C LEU A 205 5.04 0.93 10.36
N CYS A 206 5.52 -0.22 9.88
CA CYS A 206 5.58 -1.45 10.66
C CYS A 206 6.39 -1.26 11.94
N TYR A 207 7.61 -0.73 11.83
CA TYR A 207 8.52 -0.49 12.96
C TYR A 207 7.92 0.45 14.01
N SER A 208 7.17 1.45 13.58
CA SER A 208 6.55 2.41 14.49
C SER A 208 5.43 1.82 15.34
N PHE A 209 4.75 0.77 14.83
CA PHE A 209 3.50 0.30 15.42
C PHE A 209 3.46 -1.18 15.83
N TYR A 210 4.54 -1.98 15.63
CA TYR A 210 4.49 -3.41 15.94
C TYR A 210 4.57 -3.75 17.43
N ARG A 211 5.14 -2.87 18.26
CA ARG A 211 5.34 -3.07 19.73
C ARG A 211 4.62 -2.03 20.59
N ILE A 212 3.54 -1.49 20.12
CA ILE A 212 2.76 -0.54 20.90
C ILE A 212 1.64 -1.24 21.66
#